data_aaefbfe88185e9b330d9b30b78bb1b9f
#
_entry.id   aaefbfe88185e9b330d9b30b78bb1b9f
#
_cell.length_a   1.000
_cell.length_b   1.000
_cell.length_c   1.000
_cell.angle_alpha   90.00
_cell.angle_beta   90.00
_cell.angle_gamma   90.00
#
_symmetry.space_group_name_H-M   'P 1'
#
loop_
_entity.id
_entity.type
_entity.pdbx_description
1 polymer ?
#
loop_
_entity_poly.entity_id
_entity_poly.type
_entity_poly.pdbx_seq_one_letter_code
_entity_poly.pdbx_strand_id
1 'polypeptide(L)'
;MDRFTWGAVATCVLAAGACAAEHTPDGPEVVKKNVKDGKAVLVDVREADEWKDGHLKDAKHLALSDLKKGVPGEQLKKSLPAGSIVYLHCGSGKRCLAAADILKKQGYDVRPLKEGYRDLLKNGFEQDK
;
A
#
# COMPACT_ATOMS: atom_id res chain seq x y z
N MET A 1 -27.55 -10.56 -33.11
CA MET A 1 -27.46 -10.19 -32.69
C MET A 1 -27.38 -10.14 -31.59
N ASP A 2 -27.16 -10.24 -31.05
CA ASP A 2 -27.13 -10.20 -30.08
C ASP A 2 -26.37 -10.12 -29.26
N ARG A 3 -25.77 -9.94 -29.06
CA ARG A 3 -24.95 -9.67 -28.67
C ARG A 3 -24.86 -9.24 -27.53
N PHE A 4 -25.33 -8.79 -27.06
CA PHE A 4 -25.48 -8.34 -26.07
C PHE A 4 -24.95 -8.78 -25.01
N THR A 5 -24.75 -9.35 -24.84
CA THR A 5 -23.97 -9.96 -23.92
C THR A 5 -23.25 -9.08 -23.12
N TRP A 6 -23.07 -8.00 -23.39
CA TRP A 6 -22.34 -7.21 -22.73
C TRP A 6 -22.79 -6.80 -21.47
N GLY A 7 -23.89 -6.73 -21.19
CA GLY A 7 -24.37 -6.26 -19.94
C GLY A 7 -23.76 -6.89 -18.75
N ALA A 8 -23.44 -8.08 -18.88
CA ALA A 8 -22.91 -8.82 -17.76
C ALA A 8 -21.69 -8.20 -17.19
N VAL A 9 -20.97 -7.59 -18.01
CA VAL A 9 -19.74 -7.04 -17.56
C VAL A 9 -19.92 -5.93 -16.58
N ALA A 10 -20.90 -5.16 -16.77
CA ALA A 10 -21.13 -4.04 -15.90
C ALA A 10 -21.31 -4.46 -14.45
N THR A 11 -21.89 -5.61 -14.29
CA THR A 11 -22.15 -6.08 -12.96
C THR A 11 -20.89 -6.32 -12.16
N CYS A 12 -19.90 -6.82 -12.81
CA CYS A 12 -18.67 -7.13 -12.13
C CYS A 12 -18.03 -5.88 -11.54
N VAL A 13 -18.22 -4.81 -12.21
CA VAL A 13 -17.63 -3.57 -11.74
C VAL A 13 -18.23 -3.14 -10.41
N LEU A 14 -19.49 -3.35 -10.27
CA LEU A 14 -20.14 -2.96 -9.03
C LEU A 14 -19.64 -3.76 -7.86
N ALA A 15 -19.44 -5.03 -8.07
CA ALA A 15 -18.96 -5.89 -7.01
C ALA A 15 -17.57 -5.45 -6.56
N ALA A 16 -16.74 -5.10 -7.50
CA ALA A 16 -15.39 -4.69 -7.19
C ALA A 16 -15.38 -3.42 -6.33
N GLY A 17 -16.29 -2.52 -6.60
CA GLY A 17 -16.33 -1.29 -5.85
C GLY A 17 -16.72 -1.44 -4.41
N ALA A 18 -17.34 -2.55 -4.07
CA ALA A 18 -17.78 -2.79 -2.70
C ALA A 18 -16.74 -3.44 -1.82
N CYS A 19 -15.65 -3.90 -2.39
CA CYS A 19 -14.66 -4.65 -1.63
C CYS A 19 -13.70 -3.76 -0.84
N ALA A 20 -13.45 -4.15 0.40
CA ALA A 20 -12.40 -3.53 1.19
C ALA A 20 -11.04 -4.00 0.67
N ALA A 21 -10.00 -3.29 1.05
CA ALA A 21 -8.66 -3.67 0.67
C ALA A 21 -8.27 -5.02 1.27
N GLU A 22 -7.54 -5.80 0.51
CA GLU A 22 -7.02 -7.09 0.95
C GLU A 22 -5.51 -7.09 0.81
N HIS A 23 -4.85 -7.95 1.57
CA HIS A 23 -3.40 -8.09 1.47
C HIS A 23 -3.00 -8.56 0.08
N THR A 24 -1.90 -8.02 -0.41
CA THR A 24 -1.38 -8.42 -1.71
C THR A 24 -0.78 -9.83 -1.63
N PRO A 25 -0.90 -10.62 -2.72
CA PRO A 25 -0.19 -11.90 -2.78
C PRO A 25 1.30 -11.73 -3.06
N ASP A 26 1.77 -10.52 -3.36
CA ASP A 26 3.18 -10.27 -3.61
C ASP A 26 3.98 -10.57 -2.35
N GLY A 27 4.91 -11.50 -2.44
CA GLY A 27 5.76 -11.85 -1.31
C GLY A 27 6.91 -10.88 -1.13
N PRO A 28 7.67 -10.99 -0.02
CA PRO A 28 8.76 -10.06 0.27
C PRO A 28 9.80 -9.96 -0.84
N GLU A 29 10.10 -11.05 -1.53
CA GLU A 29 11.09 -11.03 -2.60
C GLU A 29 10.61 -10.21 -3.81
N VAL A 30 9.33 -10.36 -4.15
CA VAL A 30 8.74 -9.58 -5.24
C VAL A 30 8.74 -8.10 -4.89
N VAL A 31 8.38 -7.79 -3.64
CA VAL A 31 8.35 -6.42 -3.14
C VAL A 31 9.73 -5.78 -3.24
N LYS A 32 10.77 -6.49 -2.74
CA LYS A 32 12.14 -5.97 -2.80
C LYS A 32 12.57 -5.70 -4.23
N LYS A 33 12.27 -6.61 -5.13
CA LYS A 33 12.63 -6.46 -6.53
C LYS A 33 11.95 -5.25 -7.16
N ASN A 34 10.66 -5.10 -6.93
CA ASN A 34 9.91 -3.98 -7.50
C ASN A 34 10.37 -2.64 -6.97
N VAL A 35 10.70 -2.57 -5.69
CA VAL A 35 11.23 -1.34 -5.09
C VAL A 35 12.61 -1.03 -5.67
N LYS A 36 13.49 -2.02 -5.76
CA LYS A 36 14.82 -1.86 -6.30
C LYS A 36 14.80 -1.41 -7.76
N ASP A 37 13.87 -1.96 -8.54
CA ASP A 37 13.75 -1.64 -9.96
C ASP A 37 13.06 -0.30 -10.22
N GLY A 38 12.65 0.39 -9.18
CA GLY A 38 11.97 1.67 -9.34
C GLY A 38 10.51 1.58 -9.75
N LYS A 39 9.94 0.38 -9.72
CA LYS A 39 8.52 0.17 -10.08
C LYS A 39 7.57 0.43 -8.93
N ALA A 40 8.08 0.43 -7.72
CA ALA A 40 7.26 0.55 -6.52
C ALA A 40 7.93 1.41 -5.47
N VAL A 41 7.11 1.92 -4.56
CA VAL A 41 7.60 2.55 -3.34
C VAL A 41 7.06 1.76 -2.16
N LEU A 42 7.78 1.78 -1.05
CA LEU A 42 7.39 1.11 0.18
C LEU A 42 7.04 2.17 1.21
N VAL A 43 5.89 2.04 1.82
CA VAL A 43 5.37 3.03 2.77
C VAL A 43 5.09 2.38 4.10
N ASP A 44 5.61 2.96 5.17
CA ASP A 44 5.36 2.56 6.54
C ASP A 44 4.22 3.41 7.09
N VAL A 45 3.10 2.76 7.44
CA VAL A 45 1.94 3.49 7.95
C VAL A 45 1.84 3.45 9.48
N ARG A 46 2.91 2.98 10.16
CA ARG A 46 2.97 3.01 11.61
C ARG A 46 3.04 4.45 12.12
N GLU A 47 2.87 4.64 13.41
CA GLU A 47 2.90 5.97 13.98
C GLU A 47 4.33 6.49 14.12
N ALA A 48 4.44 7.80 14.34
CA ALA A 48 5.74 8.46 14.36
C ALA A 48 6.71 7.92 15.41
N ASP A 49 6.23 7.56 16.57
CA ASP A 49 7.09 7.00 17.61
C ASP A 49 7.64 5.63 17.24
N GLU A 50 6.84 4.80 16.56
CA GLU A 50 7.32 3.52 16.06
C GLU A 50 8.38 3.73 14.98
N TRP A 51 8.16 4.68 14.11
CA TRP A 51 9.11 5.01 13.04
C TRP A 51 10.45 5.45 13.62
N LYS A 52 10.43 6.27 14.67
CA LYS A 52 11.65 6.76 15.31
C LYS A 52 12.47 5.65 15.94
N ASP A 53 11.81 4.61 16.45
CA ASP A 53 12.50 3.49 17.08
C ASP A 53 13.22 2.59 16.07
N GLY A 54 12.92 2.77 14.82
CA GLY A 54 13.52 1.99 13.74
C GLY A 54 12.52 1.78 12.63
N HIS A 55 12.98 1.82 11.40
CA HIS A 55 12.12 1.64 10.23
C HIS A 55 12.94 0.99 9.12
N LEU A 56 12.26 0.55 8.07
CA LEU A 56 12.95 -0.02 6.92
C LEU A 56 13.64 1.08 6.13
N LYS A 57 14.88 0.85 5.75
CA LYS A 57 15.72 1.84 5.10
C LYS A 57 15.09 2.47 3.87
N ASP A 58 14.42 1.68 3.06
CA ASP A 58 13.84 2.17 1.82
C ASP A 58 12.38 2.61 1.96
N ALA A 59 11.84 2.62 3.16
CA ALA A 59 10.45 3.01 3.38
C ALA A 59 10.29 4.51 3.54
N LYS A 60 9.15 4.99 3.08
CA LYS A 60 8.70 6.35 3.35
C LYS A 60 7.69 6.29 4.48
N HIS A 61 7.59 7.33 5.25
CA HIS A 61 6.66 7.35 6.39
C HIS A 61 5.38 8.12 6.04
N LEU A 62 4.25 7.47 6.28
CA LEU A 62 2.95 8.09 6.06
C LEU A 62 1.98 7.48 7.06
N ALA A 63 1.93 8.06 8.26
CA ALA A 63 1.20 7.48 9.38
C ALA A 63 -0.30 7.35 9.09
N LEU A 64 -0.88 6.24 9.49
CA LEU A 64 -2.31 6.02 9.31
C LEU A 64 -3.16 7.11 9.95
N SER A 65 -2.74 7.60 11.12
CA SER A 65 -3.49 8.67 11.80
C SER A 65 -3.56 9.93 10.95
N ASP A 66 -2.48 10.25 10.24
CA ASP A 66 -2.48 11.40 9.34
C ASP A 66 -3.37 11.16 8.12
N LEU A 67 -3.35 9.94 7.60
CA LEU A 67 -4.21 9.59 6.47
C LEU A 67 -5.67 9.69 6.84
N LYS A 68 -6.03 9.29 8.06
CA LYS A 68 -7.41 9.39 8.53
C LYS A 68 -7.87 10.83 8.68
N LYS A 69 -6.97 11.72 9.06
CA LYS A 69 -7.28 13.14 9.17
C LYS A 69 -7.42 13.79 7.81
N GLY A 70 -6.82 13.20 6.80
CA GLY A 70 -6.85 13.72 5.44
C GLY A 70 -5.54 14.39 5.07
N VAL A 71 -4.81 13.78 4.15
CA VAL A 71 -3.58 14.35 3.60
C VAL A 71 -3.94 14.94 2.25
N PRO A 72 -3.59 16.22 2.00
CA PRO A 72 -3.90 16.84 0.71
C PRO A 72 -3.31 16.05 -0.45
N GLY A 73 -4.06 15.94 -1.55
CA GLY A 73 -3.61 15.19 -2.71
C GLY A 73 -2.28 15.66 -3.26
N GLU A 74 -2.01 16.97 -3.19
CA GLU A 74 -0.73 17.50 -3.66
C GLU A 74 0.43 17.01 -2.82
N GLN A 75 0.22 16.88 -1.53
CA GLN A 75 1.25 16.38 -0.62
C GLN A 75 1.49 14.89 -0.88
N LEU A 76 0.43 14.13 -1.14
CA LEU A 76 0.57 12.72 -1.48
C LEU A 76 1.37 12.53 -2.75
N LYS A 77 1.14 13.36 -3.75
CA LYS A 77 1.87 13.27 -5.01
C LYS A 77 3.37 13.45 -4.85
N LYS A 78 3.79 14.20 -3.86
CA LYS A 78 5.23 14.40 -3.61
C LYS A 78 5.86 13.12 -3.04
N SER A 79 5.12 12.38 -2.26
CA SER A 79 5.63 11.16 -1.63
C SER A 79 5.39 9.92 -2.46
N LEU A 80 4.31 9.90 -3.24
CA LEU A 80 3.86 8.73 -3.97
C LEU A 80 3.82 9.04 -5.46
N PRO A 81 4.85 8.62 -6.21
CA PRO A 81 4.91 8.90 -7.65
C PRO A 81 3.73 8.27 -8.40
N ALA A 82 3.19 9.00 -9.35
CA ALA A 82 2.13 8.49 -10.19
C ALA A 82 2.63 7.29 -10.99
N GLY A 83 1.78 6.30 -11.14
CA GLY A 83 2.12 5.11 -11.91
C GLY A 83 2.96 4.07 -11.18
N SER A 84 3.35 4.35 -9.93
CA SER A 84 4.11 3.39 -9.15
C SER A 84 3.20 2.51 -8.33
N ILE A 85 3.65 1.29 -8.07
CA ILE A 85 3.00 0.43 -7.10
C ILE A 85 3.31 0.99 -5.72
N VAL A 86 2.31 1.08 -4.85
CA VAL A 86 2.49 1.56 -3.49
C VAL A 86 2.29 0.41 -2.53
N TYR A 87 3.39 -0.13 -2.01
CA TYR A 87 3.32 -1.18 -0.99
C TYR A 87 3.21 -0.53 0.38
N LEU A 88 2.29 -1.02 1.20
CA LEU A 88 2.11 -0.53 2.56
C LEU A 88 2.47 -1.60 3.56
N HIS A 89 3.15 -1.24 4.64
CA HIS A 89 3.36 -2.15 5.75
C HIS A 89 3.11 -1.45 7.08
N CYS A 90 2.90 -2.25 8.11
CA CYS A 90 2.74 -1.76 9.47
C CYS A 90 3.35 -2.77 10.43
N GLY A 91 2.97 -2.76 11.69
CA GLY A 91 3.53 -3.68 12.67
C GLY A 91 3.03 -5.11 12.52
N SER A 92 1.73 -5.28 12.26
CA SER A 92 1.12 -6.61 12.22
C SER A 92 0.35 -6.93 10.94
N GLY A 93 0.30 -6.00 10.00
CA GLY A 93 -0.43 -6.19 8.76
C GLY A 93 -1.88 -5.70 8.77
N LYS A 94 -2.38 -5.23 9.91
CA LYS A 94 -3.78 -4.78 10.00
C LYS A 94 -3.98 -3.32 9.64
N ARG A 95 -3.15 -2.44 10.17
CA ARG A 95 -3.28 -1.00 9.92
C ARG A 95 -3.12 -0.64 8.46
N CYS A 96 -2.31 -1.38 7.73
CA CYS A 96 -2.08 -1.09 6.32
C CYS A 96 -3.33 -1.36 5.47
N LEU A 97 -4.25 -2.22 5.92
CA LEU A 97 -5.50 -2.42 5.21
C LEU A 97 -6.36 -1.15 5.23
N ALA A 98 -6.44 -0.50 6.39
CA ALA A 98 -7.19 0.75 6.50
C ALA A 98 -6.54 1.85 5.68
N ALA A 99 -5.21 1.94 5.73
CA ALA A 99 -4.48 2.92 4.93
C ALA A 99 -4.68 2.68 3.44
N ALA A 100 -4.71 1.41 3.02
CA ALA A 100 -4.92 1.06 1.63
C ALA A 100 -6.29 1.54 1.13
N ASP A 101 -7.34 1.40 1.95
CA ASP A 101 -8.66 1.87 1.56
C ASP A 101 -8.65 3.37 1.29
N ILE A 102 -7.96 4.13 2.12
CA ILE A 102 -7.88 5.58 1.96
C ILE A 102 -7.13 5.94 0.67
N LEU A 103 -5.97 5.33 0.44
CA LEU A 103 -5.14 5.65 -0.72
C LEU A 103 -5.73 5.16 -2.04
N LYS A 104 -6.44 4.05 -2.02
CA LYS A 104 -7.12 3.57 -3.22
C LYS A 104 -8.14 4.56 -3.72
N LYS A 105 -8.84 5.21 -2.81
CA LYS A 105 -9.83 6.23 -3.18
C LYS A 105 -9.18 7.43 -3.85
N GLN A 106 -7.89 7.63 -3.59
CA GLN A 106 -7.13 8.70 -4.23
C GLN A 106 -6.55 8.28 -5.59
N GLY A 107 -6.77 7.04 -6.00
CA GLY A 107 -6.35 6.58 -7.32
C GLY A 107 -5.02 5.86 -7.40
N TYR A 108 -4.42 5.51 -6.26
CA TYR A 108 -3.13 4.81 -6.25
C TYR A 108 -3.30 3.30 -6.38
N ASP A 109 -2.30 2.65 -6.98
CA ASP A 109 -2.20 1.19 -7.03
C ASP A 109 -1.59 0.72 -5.71
N VAL A 110 -2.43 0.53 -4.71
CA VAL A 110 -2.00 0.25 -3.36
C VAL A 110 -2.05 -1.23 -3.06
N ARG A 111 -0.96 -1.76 -2.51
CA ARG A 111 -0.86 -3.19 -2.19
C ARG A 111 -0.40 -3.37 -0.75
N PRO A 112 -1.32 -3.57 0.18
CA PRO A 112 -0.94 -3.75 1.58
C PRO A 112 -0.30 -5.12 1.80
N LEU A 113 0.79 -5.15 2.57
CA LEU A 113 1.52 -6.36 2.86
C LEU A 113 0.94 -7.05 4.09
N LYS A 114 0.91 -8.37 4.06
CA LYS A 114 0.52 -9.14 5.25
C LYS A 114 1.67 -9.27 6.23
N GLU A 115 2.90 -9.15 5.74
CA GLU A 115 4.09 -9.20 6.60
C GLU A 115 4.21 -7.90 7.39
N GLY A 116 4.39 -8.00 8.70
CA GLY A 116 4.64 -6.83 9.53
C GLY A 116 6.11 -6.44 9.52
N TYR A 117 6.43 -5.38 10.24
CA TYR A 117 7.77 -4.82 10.28
C TYR A 117 8.84 -5.86 10.63
N ARG A 118 8.61 -6.65 11.67
CA ARG A 118 9.59 -7.65 12.09
C ARG A 118 9.76 -8.76 11.09
N ASP A 119 8.67 -9.16 10.45
CA ASP A 119 8.74 -10.20 9.42
C ASP A 119 9.53 -9.72 8.22
N LEU A 120 9.36 -8.46 7.84
CA LEU A 120 10.10 -7.89 6.73
C LEU A 120 11.60 -7.86 7.04
N LEU A 121 11.98 -7.52 8.27
CA LEU A 121 13.38 -7.56 8.67
C LEU A 121 13.92 -8.99 8.57
N LYS A 122 13.14 -9.99 8.98
CA LYS A 122 13.55 -11.39 8.87
C LYS A 122 13.72 -11.82 7.42
N ASN A 123 13.02 -11.17 6.51
CA ASN A 123 13.10 -11.48 5.09
C ASN A 123 14.15 -10.65 4.36
N GLY A 124 15.02 -10.01 5.09
CA GLY A 124 16.17 -9.35 4.50
C GLY A 124 16.01 -7.88 4.15
N PHE A 125 14.93 -7.25 4.59
CA PHE A 125 14.81 -5.79 4.43
C PHE A 125 15.73 -5.12 5.44
N GLU A 126 16.45 -4.11 4.99
CA GLU A 126 17.39 -3.41 5.86
C GLU A 126 16.68 -2.43 6.77
N GLN A 127 17.21 -2.28 7.99
CA GLN A 127 16.69 -1.35 8.99
C GLN A 127 17.50 -0.07 9.01
N ASP A 128 16.82 1.03 9.30
CA ASP A 128 17.44 2.33 9.53
C ASP A 128 16.82 2.91 10.80
N LYS A 129 17.51 3.88 11.40
CA LYS A 129 17.02 4.58 12.59
C LYS A 129 17.12 6.07 12.46
#